data_a115f31a532036ec332f89f658d9b421
#
_entry.id   a115f31a532036ec332f89f658d9b421
#
_cell.length_a   1.000
_cell.length_b   1.000
_cell.length_c   1.000
_cell.angle_alpha   90.00
_cell.angle_beta   90.00
_cell.angle_gamma   90.00
#
_symmetry.space_group_name_H-M   'P 1'
#
loop_
_entity.id
_entity.type
_entity.pdbx_description
1 polymer ?
#
loop_
_entity_poly.entity_id
_entity_poly.type
_entity_poly.pdbx_seq_one_letter_code
_entity_poly.pdbx_strand_id
1 'polypeptide(L)'
;MENTQVLLNIVWTMVGAFLVYFMQAGFAMVETGFTRAKNSGNILMKNMMDFVLGSLFFFIIGFALMFGGSNAFIGTSGFFNPKALADADGMFNGLPIGVFMIFQTVFCATSATIVSGAMAERTKFISYLIYSAAISIFIYPITGHWIWGGGWLSQIGFHDFAGSTAVHMVGGLCALAGAKMVGPRIGKYTKEGNPVAIPGHNLPLGALGVFILWFCWFGFNCGSTTAATYNLGDIAMTTNLAAAAATLVTLIVTWVRYGKPDISMTMNGALAGLVAITASCDVVNDYEAIFIGAVAGVVVVFAVEFFDKVVKIDDPVGAISVHGVCGALGTLFTGIFGEGCNFITQLIGFVAVAAYTLVLAFILFFILKKTIGLRVTEKEEVDGLDMHEHGCSAYANFHFHNDK
;
A
#
# COMPACT_ATOMS: atom_id res chain seq x y z
N MET A 1 -35.54 -14.85 -2.56
CA MET A 1 -34.64 -14.31 -1.50
C MET A 1 -33.16 -14.53 -1.88
N GLU A 2 -32.77 -15.71 -2.34
CA GLU A 2 -31.38 -16.03 -2.73
C GLU A 2 -30.85 -15.10 -3.84
N ASN A 3 -31.60 -14.89 -4.92
CA ASN A 3 -31.23 -13.93 -5.98
C ASN A 3 -31.07 -12.48 -5.50
N THR A 4 -31.83 -12.04 -4.50
CA THR A 4 -31.73 -10.67 -3.98
C THR A 4 -30.43 -10.49 -3.19
N GLN A 5 -30.04 -11.49 -2.39
CA GLN A 5 -28.78 -11.44 -1.64
C GLN A 5 -27.56 -11.39 -2.58
N VAL A 6 -27.55 -12.21 -3.63
CA VAL A 6 -26.47 -12.18 -4.64
C VAL A 6 -26.38 -10.81 -5.31
N LEU A 7 -27.50 -10.20 -5.67
CA LEU A 7 -27.51 -8.85 -6.26
C LEU A 7 -26.98 -7.80 -5.29
N LEU A 8 -27.32 -7.88 -4.00
CA LEU A 8 -26.79 -6.98 -2.98
C LEU A 8 -25.29 -7.17 -2.81
N ASN A 9 -24.80 -8.43 -2.81
CA ASN A 9 -23.38 -8.73 -2.74
C ASN A 9 -22.61 -8.15 -3.94
N ILE A 10 -23.17 -8.28 -5.16
CA ILE A 10 -22.60 -7.69 -6.37
C ILE A 10 -22.50 -6.17 -6.23
N VAL A 11 -23.60 -5.49 -5.89
CA VAL A 11 -23.62 -4.03 -5.75
C VAL A 11 -22.62 -3.57 -4.70
N TRP A 12 -22.60 -4.22 -3.53
CA TRP A 12 -21.69 -3.87 -2.45
C TRP A 12 -20.21 -4.05 -2.83
N THR A 13 -19.87 -5.20 -3.43
CA THR A 13 -18.49 -5.48 -3.87
C THR A 13 -18.04 -4.50 -4.97
N MET A 14 -18.93 -4.15 -5.89
CA MET A 14 -18.63 -3.13 -6.92
C MET A 14 -18.41 -1.74 -6.32
N VAL A 15 -19.23 -1.33 -5.35
CA VAL A 15 -19.03 -0.06 -4.62
C VAL A 15 -17.67 -0.09 -3.91
N GLY A 16 -17.34 -1.20 -3.21
CA GLY A 16 -16.02 -1.40 -2.61
C GLY A 16 -14.89 -1.27 -3.63
N ALA A 17 -15.00 -1.95 -4.77
CA ALA A 17 -14.01 -1.87 -5.85
C ALA A 17 -13.82 -0.44 -6.38
N PHE A 18 -14.90 0.33 -6.58
CA PHE A 18 -14.82 1.72 -7.06
C PHE A 18 -14.18 2.65 -6.03
N LEU A 19 -14.48 2.46 -4.74
CA LEU A 19 -13.83 3.22 -3.67
C LEU A 19 -12.33 2.90 -3.62
N VAL A 20 -11.93 1.63 -3.68
CA VAL A 20 -10.51 1.25 -3.69
C VAL A 20 -9.80 1.72 -4.97
N TYR A 21 -10.47 1.69 -6.13
CA TYR A 21 -9.93 2.33 -7.34
C TYR A 21 -9.64 3.81 -7.11
N PHE A 22 -10.56 4.54 -6.47
CA PHE A 22 -10.39 5.96 -6.20
C PHE A 22 -9.26 6.26 -5.19
N MET A 23 -8.77 5.26 -4.44
CA MET A 23 -7.55 5.40 -3.64
C MET A 23 -6.31 5.73 -4.50
N GLN A 24 -6.29 5.39 -5.79
CA GLN A 24 -5.19 5.79 -6.68
C GLN A 24 -5.07 7.33 -6.77
N ALA A 25 -6.21 8.03 -6.82
CA ALA A 25 -6.20 9.49 -6.74
C ALA A 25 -5.72 9.98 -5.36
N GLY A 26 -6.09 9.30 -4.29
CA GLY A 26 -5.61 9.60 -2.94
C GLY A 26 -4.10 9.47 -2.81
N PHE A 27 -3.52 8.35 -3.25
CA PHE A 27 -2.07 8.13 -3.27
C PHE A 27 -1.35 9.17 -4.14
N ALA A 28 -1.86 9.43 -5.34
CA ALA A 28 -1.29 10.45 -6.23
C ALA A 28 -1.24 11.84 -5.57
N MET A 29 -2.28 12.22 -4.81
CA MET A 29 -2.33 13.50 -4.10
C MET A 29 -1.40 13.53 -2.88
N VAL A 30 -1.33 12.45 -2.08
CA VAL A 30 -0.38 12.34 -0.96
C VAL A 30 1.05 12.44 -1.46
N GLU A 31 1.41 11.63 -2.45
CA GLU A 31 2.78 11.61 -2.98
C GLU A 31 3.16 12.95 -3.61
N THR A 32 2.28 13.52 -4.43
CA THR A 32 2.52 14.83 -5.06
C THR A 32 2.68 15.92 -4.00
N GLY A 33 1.80 15.95 -3.01
CA GLY A 33 1.82 16.97 -1.96
C GLY A 33 3.05 16.92 -1.07
N PHE A 34 3.56 15.73 -0.77
CA PHE A 34 4.69 15.51 0.14
C PHE A 34 6.05 15.47 -0.57
N THR A 35 6.09 15.68 -1.87
CA THR A 35 7.32 15.74 -2.66
C THR A 35 7.51 17.13 -3.31
N ARG A 36 8.63 17.34 -4.01
CA ARG A 36 8.93 18.62 -4.64
C ARG A 36 8.15 18.81 -5.95
N ALA A 37 7.65 20.01 -6.18
CA ALA A 37 6.79 20.41 -7.29
C ALA A 37 7.30 20.02 -8.69
N LYS A 38 8.61 20.03 -8.89
CA LYS A 38 9.28 19.69 -10.16
C LYS A 38 9.16 18.22 -10.58
N ASN A 39 8.54 17.38 -9.75
CA ASN A 39 8.32 15.95 -9.99
C ASN A 39 6.82 15.57 -9.97
N SER A 40 5.92 16.57 -9.90
CA SER A 40 4.48 16.32 -9.73
C SER A 40 3.87 15.56 -10.90
N GLY A 41 4.21 15.93 -12.14
CA GLY A 41 3.77 15.25 -13.35
C GLY A 41 4.26 13.81 -13.42
N ASN A 42 5.51 13.58 -13.07
CA ASN A 42 6.09 12.22 -12.98
C ASN A 42 5.36 11.36 -11.96
N ILE A 43 5.02 11.91 -10.79
CA ILE A 43 4.29 11.20 -9.75
C ILE A 43 2.86 10.83 -10.20
N LEU A 44 2.14 11.77 -10.81
CA LEU A 44 0.81 11.52 -11.36
C LEU A 44 0.85 10.41 -12.42
N MET A 45 1.84 10.46 -13.33
CA MET A 45 2.02 9.43 -14.35
C MET A 45 2.33 8.06 -13.74
N LYS A 46 3.19 8.00 -12.71
CA LYS A 46 3.50 6.74 -12.01
C LYS A 46 2.26 6.12 -11.39
N ASN A 47 1.50 6.88 -10.62
CA ASN A 47 0.27 6.40 -9.98
C ASN A 47 -0.79 5.95 -10.99
N MET A 48 -0.92 6.64 -12.14
CA MET A 48 -1.77 6.17 -13.23
C MET A 48 -1.29 4.83 -13.78
N MET A 49 0.01 4.68 -14.00
CA MET A 49 0.59 3.47 -14.58
C MET A 49 0.55 2.27 -13.63
N ASP A 50 0.58 2.45 -12.31
CA ASP A 50 0.39 1.34 -11.37
C ASP A 50 -0.95 0.67 -11.56
N PHE A 51 -2.01 1.46 -11.69
CA PHE A 51 -3.33 0.90 -11.93
C PHE A 51 -3.43 0.25 -13.32
N VAL A 52 -2.88 0.89 -14.35
CA VAL A 52 -2.90 0.36 -15.73
C VAL A 52 -2.14 -0.97 -15.82
N LEU A 53 -0.90 -1.00 -15.31
CA LEU A 53 -0.06 -2.21 -15.34
C LEU A 53 -0.61 -3.28 -14.40
N GLY A 54 -1.04 -2.89 -13.20
CA GLY A 54 -1.71 -3.79 -12.26
C GLY A 54 -2.93 -4.45 -12.90
N SER A 55 -3.79 -3.67 -13.55
CA SER A 55 -5.00 -4.19 -14.21
C SER A 55 -4.66 -5.19 -15.31
N LEU A 56 -3.70 -4.86 -16.18
CA LEU A 56 -3.35 -5.71 -17.32
C LEU A 56 -2.62 -6.98 -16.88
N PHE A 57 -1.57 -6.84 -16.11
CA PHE A 57 -0.72 -7.97 -15.75
C PHE A 57 -1.34 -8.88 -14.70
N PHE A 58 -2.11 -8.31 -13.77
CA PHE A 58 -2.89 -9.12 -12.84
C PHE A 58 -3.97 -9.92 -13.57
N PHE A 59 -4.67 -9.33 -14.55
CA PHE A 59 -5.64 -10.04 -15.37
C PHE A 59 -4.98 -11.18 -16.16
N ILE A 60 -3.82 -10.95 -16.79
CA ILE A 60 -3.20 -11.93 -17.69
C ILE A 60 -2.57 -13.09 -16.92
N ILE A 61 -1.89 -12.81 -15.79
CA ILE A 61 -1.07 -13.79 -15.06
C ILE A 61 -1.37 -13.78 -13.57
N GLY A 62 -1.41 -12.60 -12.92
CA GLY A 62 -1.45 -12.46 -11.47
C GLY A 62 -2.68 -13.12 -10.85
N PHE A 63 -3.86 -12.94 -11.43
CA PHE A 63 -5.10 -13.55 -10.95
C PHE A 63 -5.03 -15.10 -10.95
N ALA A 64 -4.45 -15.68 -12.00
CA ALA A 64 -4.23 -17.12 -12.07
C ALA A 64 -3.26 -17.63 -11.00
N LEU A 65 -2.14 -16.91 -10.78
CA LEU A 65 -1.20 -17.24 -9.70
C LEU A 65 -1.83 -17.11 -8.32
N MET A 66 -2.77 -16.18 -8.14
CA MET A 66 -3.42 -15.93 -6.85
C MET A 66 -4.58 -16.88 -6.58
N PHE A 67 -5.43 -17.16 -7.57
CA PHE A 67 -6.70 -17.86 -7.40
C PHE A 67 -6.87 -19.12 -8.26
N GLY A 68 -5.87 -19.48 -9.04
CA GLY A 68 -5.95 -20.51 -10.07
C GLY A 68 -5.73 -21.94 -9.57
N GLY A 69 -6.41 -22.38 -8.51
CA GLY A 69 -6.40 -23.77 -8.07
C GLY A 69 -5.96 -23.98 -6.62
N SER A 70 -5.88 -25.24 -6.19
CA SER A 70 -5.72 -25.66 -4.80
C SER A 70 -4.29 -26.03 -4.39
N ASN A 71 -3.27 -25.66 -5.18
CA ASN A 71 -1.87 -25.85 -4.77
C ASN A 71 -1.58 -24.95 -3.54
N ALA A 72 -0.85 -25.48 -2.57
CA ALA A 72 -0.56 -24.74 -1.34
C ALA A 72 0.29 -23.47 -1.52
N PHE A 73 1.05 -23.34 -2.63
CA PHE A 73 2.03 -22.28 -2.82
C PHE A 73 1.69 -21.30 -3.92
N ILE A 74 1.12 -21.73 -5.03
CA ILE A 74 0.77 -20.91 -6.18
C ILE A 74 -0.45 -21.45 -6.91
N GLY A 75 -1.23 -20.57 -7.55
CA GLY A 75 -2.24 -20.99 -8.52
C GLY A 75 -1.59 -21.51 -9.80
N THR A 76 -2.20 -22.53 -10.43
CA THR A 76 -1.64 -23.24 -11.58
C THR A 76 -2.54 -23.25 -12.80
N SER A 77 -3.72 -22.62 -12.75
CA SER A 77 -4.70 -22.61 -13.84
C SER A 77 -5.28 -21.21 -14.07
N GLY A 78 -5.95 -21.00 -15.20
CA GLY A 78 -6.59 -19.72 -15.53
C GLY A 78 -5.67 -18.68 -16.16
N PHE A 79 -4.44 -19.00 -16.50
CA PHE A 79 -3.50 -18.10 -17.19
C PHE A 79 -4.07 -17.63 -18.52
N PHE A 80 -3.96 -16.34 -18.80
CA PHE A 80 -4.48 -15.66 -19.99
C PHE A 80 -6.00 -15.73 -20.17
N ASN A 81 -6.70 -16.53 -19.37
CA ASN A 81 -8.16 -16.66 -19.38
C ASN A 81 -8.69 -16.88 -17.95
N PRO A 82 -8.62 -15.88 -17.07
CA PRO A 82 -9.07 -16.03 -15.67
C PRO A 82 -10.57 -16.37 -15.55
N LYS A 83 -11.37 -16.03 -16.56
CA LYS A 83 -12.80 -16.41 -16.59
C LYS A 83 -13.04 -17.92 -16.62
N ALA A 84 -12.05 -18.70 -17.05
CA ALA A 84 -12.12 -20.17 -17.01
C ALA A 84 -12.09 -20.75 -15.59
N LEU A 85 -11.81 -19.94 -14.56
CA LEU A 85 -11.88 -20.35 -13.16
C LEU A 85 -13.31 -20.31 -12.57
N ALA A 86 -14.25 -19.67 -13.27
CA ALA A 86 -15.65 -19.63 -12.87
C ALA A 86 -16.31 -21.02 -13.03
N ASP A 87 -17.32 -21.27 -12.19
CA ASP A 87 -18.21 -22.42 -12.35
C ASP A 87 -19.12 -22.29 -13.58
N ALA A 88 -20.03 -23.27 -13.78
CA ALA A 88 -20.94 -23.30 -14.93
C ALA A 88 -21.88 -22.11 -15.00
N ASP A 89 -22.18 -21.47 -13.87
CA ASP A 89 -23.04 -20.30 -13.76
C ASP A 89 -22.24 -18.98 -13.84
N GLY A 90 -20.94 -19.03 -14.12
CA GLY A 90 -20.06 -17.88 -14.22
C GLY A 90 -19.66 -17.30 -12.86
N MET A 91 -19.84 -18.04 -11.78
CA MET A 91 -19.59 -17.61 -10.40
C MET A 91 -18.20 -18.04 -9.93
N PHE A 92 -17.60 -17.25 -9.05
CA PHE A 92 -16.37 -17.51 -8.36
C PHE A 92 -16.43 -16.90 -6.94
N ASN A 93 -16.21 -17.71 -5.92
CA ASN A 93 -16.35 -17.27 -4.52
C ASN A 93 -17.69 -16.58 -4.20
N GLY A 94 -18.80 -17.08 -4.76
CA GLY A 94 -20.15 -16.58 -4.51
C GLY A 94 -20.53 -15.30 -5.27
N LEU A 95 -19.65 -14.81 -6.17
CA LEU A 95 -19.87 -13.63 -7.01
C LEU A 95 -19.64 -13.96 -8.49
N PRO A 96 -20.24 -13.24 -9.43
CA PRO A 96 -19.79 -13.29 -10.81
C PRO A 96 -18.29 -13.01 -10.89
N ILE A 97 -17.54 -13.84 -11.62
CA ILE A 97 -16.07 -13.78 -11.62
C ILE A 97 -15.52 -12.37 -11.98
N GLY A 98 -16.23 -11.63 -12.87
CA GLY A 98 -15.82 -10.27 -13.22
C GLY A 98 -15.90 -9.30 -12.04
N VAL A 99 -16.88 -9.46 -11.15
CA VAL A 99 -17.05 -8.66 -9.93
C VAL A 99 -15.94 -8.96 -8.93
N PHE A 100 -15.67 -10.24 -8.68
CA PHE A 100 -14.59 -10.66 -7.79
C PHE A 100 -13.23 -10.20 -8.34
N MET A 101 -13.00 -10.37 -9.63
CA MET A 101 -11.74 -10.04 -10.28
C MET A 101 -11.42 -8.54 -10.24
N ILE A 102 -12.40 -7.65 -10.53
CA ILE A 102 -12.14 -6.19 -10.46
C ILE A 102 -11.84 -5.77 -9.03
N PHE A 103 -12.52 -6.34 -8.03
CA PHE A 103 -12.24 -6.08 -6.63
C PHE A 103 -10.81 -6.50 -6.26
N GLN A 104 -10.35 -7.68 -6.66
CA GLN A 104 -8.97 -8.12 -6.41
C GLN A 104 -7.91 -7.33 -7.20
N THR A 105 -8.27 -6.85 -8.39
CA THR A 105 -7.37 -6.03 -9.22
C THR A 105 -7.00 -4.73 -8.54
N VAL A 106 -7.94 -4.03 -7.90
CA VAL A 106 -7.66 -2.76 -7.23
C VAL A 106 -6.75 -2.93 -6.00
N PHE A 107 -6.80 -4.08 -5.33
CA PHE A 107 -5.88 -4.44 -4.24
C PHE A 107 -4.45 -4.71 -4.75
N CYS A 108 -4.34 -5.42 -5.86
CA CYS A 108 -3.05 -5.63 -6.53
C CYS A 108 -2.38 -4.30 -6.90
N ALA A 109 -3.10 -3.40 -7.54
CA ALA A 109 -2.60 -2.09 -7.91
C ALA A 109 -2.15 -1.29 -6.68
N THR A 110 -2.90 -1.36 -5.57
CA THR A 110 -2.54 -0.69 -4.32
C THR A 110 -1.19 -1.15 -3.78
N SER A 111 -0.88 -2.45 -3.81
CA SER A 111 0.41 -2.96 -3.34
C SER A 111 1.61 -2.42 -4.13
N ALA A 112 1.46 -2.23 -5.44
CA ALA A 112 2.49 -1.64 -6.31
C ALA A 112 2.62 -0.11 -6.08
N THR A 113 1.48 0.60 -5.93
CA THR A 113 1.45 2.05 -5.70
C THR A 113 2.21 2.46 -4.43
N ILE A 114 2.16 1.68 -3.36
CA ILE A 114 2.89 1.96 -2.11
C ILE A 114 4.39 2.16 -2.35
N VAL A 115 4.98 1.44 -3.30
CA VAL A 115 6.41 1.54 -3.62
C VAL A 115 6.77 2.87 -4.27
N SER A 116 5.83 3.46 -5.01
CA SER A 116 6.00 4.73 -5.72
C SER A 116 6.53 5.84 -4.81
N GLY A 117 5.90 6.02 -3.65
CA GLY A 117 6.21 7.10 -2.72
C GLY A 117 7.64 7.04 -2.16
N ALA A 118 8.09 5.84 -1.78
CA ALA A 118 9.42 5.63 -1.22
C ALA A 118 10.56 5.86 -2.25
N MET A 119 10.27 5.71 -3.53
CA MET A 119 11.23 5.85 -4.63
C MET A 119 11.08 7.17 -5.41
N ALA A 120 10.19 8.06 -4.97
CA ALA A 120 9.88 9.31 -5.64
C ALA A 120 11.11 10.22 -5.85
N GLU A 121 11.05 11.06 -6.88
CA GLU A 121 12.00 12.13 -7.22
C GLU A 121 13.34 11.71 -7.84
N ARG A 122 13.70 10.41 -7.85
CA ARG A 122 15.02 9.96 -8.34
C ARG A 122 15.01 8.66 -9.13
N THR A 123 13.85 8.04 -9.33
CA THR A 123 13.74 6.75 -10.03
C THR A 123 13.41 6.94 -11.50
N LYS A 124 14.11 6.23 -12.39
CA LYS A 124 13.81 6.19 -13.83
C LYS A 124 12.40 5.67 -14.08
N PHE A 125 11.65 6.35 -14.92
CA PHE A 125 10.26 5.97 -15.21
C PHE A 125 10.13 4.57 -15.82
N ILE A 126 11.02 4.21 -16.74
CA ILE A 126 11.02 2.86 -17.31
C ILE A 126 11.25 1.76 -16.25
N SER A 127 12.14 1.99 -15.28
CA SER A 127 12.39 1.04 -14.19
C SER A 127 11.17 0.91 -13.28
N TYR A 128 10.45 2.03 -13.10
CA TYR A 128 9.18 2.07 -12.39
C TYR A 128 8.14 1.15 -13.05
N LEU A 129 7.93 1.28 -14.36
CA LEU A 129 6.96 0.45 -15.10
C LEU A 129 7.27 -1.05 -14.96
N ILE A 130 8.54 -1.42 -15.04
CA ILE A 130 8.93 -2.83 -14.97
C ILE A 130 8.75 -3.40 -13.56
N TYR A 131 9.13 -2.67 -12.50
CA TYR A 131 8.94 -3.22 -11.16
C TYR A 131 7.46 -3.27 -10.75
N SER A 132 6.65 -2.29 -11.16
CA SER A 132 5.20 -2.31 -10.92
C SER A 132 4.55 -3.53 -11.58
N ALA A 133 4.90 -3.81 -12.83
CA ALA A 133 4.47 -5.04 -13.52
C ALA A 133 4.93 -6.31 -12.78
N ALA A 134 6.20 -6.38 -12.37
CA ALA A 134 6.76 -7.55 -11.68
C ALA A 134 6.11 -7.80 -10.31
N ILE A 135 5.81 -6.75 -9.55
CA ILE A 135 5.07 -6.86 -8.27
C ILE A 135 3.67 -7.42 -8.54
N SER A 136 2.97 -6.89 -9.55
CA SER A 136 1.61 -7.30 -9.91
C SER A 136 1.53 -8.73 -10.48
N ILE A 137 2.62 -9.25 -11.04
CA ILE A 137 2.67 -10.61 -11.59
C ILE A 137 3.12 -11.62 -10.54
N PHE A 138 4.21 -11.34 -9.78
CA PHE A 138 4.90 -12.37 -9.02
C PHE A 138 4.88 -12.14 -7.50
N ILE A 139 5.09 -10.91 -7.01
CA ILE A 139 5.28 -10.71 -5.56
C ILE A 139 3.93 -10.74 -4.85
N TYR A 140 3.03 -9.82 -5.24
CA TYR A 140 1.71 -9.71 -4.63
C TYR A 140 0.83 -10.95 -4.83
N PRO A 141 0.69 -11.51 -6.05
CA PRO A 141 -0.24 -12.62 -6.24
C PRO A 141 0.15 -13.90 -5.50
N ILE A 142 1.43 -14.18 -5.34
CA ILE A 142 1.89 -15.39 -4.63
C ILE A 142 1.65 -15.26 -3.12
N THR A 143 1.95 -14.11 -2.51
CA THR A 143 1.60 -13.87 -1.11
C THR A 143 0.09 -13.84 -0.89
N GLY A 144 -0.65 -13.23 -1.84
CA GLY A 144 -2.11 -13.24 -1.85
C GLY A 144 -2.71 -14.66 -1.99
N HIS A 145 -2.07 -15.53 -2.77
CA HIS A 145 -2.46 -16.94 -2.84
C HIS A 145 -2.32 -17.64 -1.48
N TRP A 146 -1.20 -17.42 -0.79
CA TRP A 146 -0.99 -18.01 0.53
C TRP A 146 -2.07 -17.61 1.53
N ILE A 147 -2.56 -16.37 1.44
CA ILE A 147 -3.48 -15.77 2.43
C ILE A 147 -4.95 -15.94 2.00
N TRP A 148 -5.29 -15.62 0.76
CA TRP A 148 -6.67 -15.53 0.26
C TRP A 148 -7.01 -16.53 -0.84
N GLY A 149 -6.00 -17.08 -1.53
CA GLY A 149 -6.17 -18.03 -2.63
C GLY A 149 -6.29 -19.49 -2.20
N GLY A 150 -6.49 -19.76 -0.92
CA GLY A 150 -6.55 -21.13 -0.38
C GLY A 150 -5.17 -21.78 -0.17
N GLY A 151 -4.09 -20.99 -0.20
CA GLY A 151 -2.72 -21.44 0.02
C GLY A 151 -2.44 -21.83 1.48
N TRP A 152 -1.20 -22.19 1.75
CA TRP A 152 -0.78 -22.81 3.00
C TRP A 152 -0.99 -21.95 4.26
N LEU A 153 -0.90 -20.60 4.16
CA LEU A 153 -1.18 -19.73 5.30
C LEU A 153 -2.66 -19.75 5.68
N SER A 154 -3.55 -19.70 4.68
CA SER A 154 -4.99 -19.85 4.90
C SER A 154 -5.29 -21.19 5.56
N GLN A 155 -4.64 -22.30 5.12
CA GLN A 155 -4.86 -23.65 5.64
C GLN A 155 -4.44 -23.82 7.11
N ILE A 156 -3.47 -23.04 7.59
CA ILE A 156 -3.07 -23.05 9.01
C ILE A 156 -3.83 -22.02 9.87
N GLY A 157 -4.82 -21.31 9.29
CA GLY A 157 -5.65 -20.34 9.99
C GLY A 157 -5.03 -18.95 10.15
N PHE A 158 -4.11 -18.54 9.24
CA PHE A 158 -3.64 -17.17 9.19
C PHE A 158 -4.78 -16.23 8.77
N HIS A 159 -4.97 -15.16 9.53
CA HIS A 159 -6.04 -14.20 9.30
C HIS A 159 -5.46 -12.84 8.86
N ASP A 160 -5.88 -12.37 7.72
CA ASP A 160 -5.63 -11.03 7.19
C ASP A 160 -6.86 -10.61 6.39
N PHE A 161 -7.81 -9.95 7.07
CA PHE A 161 -9.13 -9.71 6.50
C PHE A 161 -9.08 -8.90 5.21
N ALA A 162 -8.44 -7.73 5.26
CA ALA A 162 -8.39 -6.83 4.11
C ALA A 162 -6.98 -6.49 3.63
N GLY A 163 -5.89 -6.96 4.28
CA GLY A 163 -4.56 -6.87 3.68
C GLY A 163 -3.53 -6.02 4.41
N SER A 164 -3.53 -5.94 5.75
CA SER A 164 -2.36 -5.38 6.47
C SER A 164 -1.07 -6.08 6.05
N THR A 165 -1.13 -7.41 5.85
CA THR A 165 -0.01 -8.23 5.37
C THR A 165 0.06 -8.25 3.85
N ALA A 166 -1.01 -8.75 3.22
CA ALA A 166 -1.04 -9.09 1.79
C ALA A 166 -0.82 -7.87 0.89
N VAL A 167 -1.30 -6.69 1.28
CA VAL A 167 -1.18 -5.44 0.51
C VAL A 167 -0.13 -4.52 1.11
N HIS A 168 -0.33 -4.13 2.38
CA HIS A 168 0.44 -3.03 2.96
C HIS A 168 1.85 -3.46 3.36
N MET A 169 2.01 -4.57 4.06
CA MET A 169 3.34 -5.05 4.42
C MET A 169 4.14 -5.46 3.17
N VAL A 170 3.52 -6.12 2.21
CA VAL A 170 4.16 -6.47 0.93
C VAL A 170 4.62 -5.21 0.19
N GLY A 171 3.74 -4.23 -0.01
CA GLY A 171 4.09 -2.95 -0.64
C GLY A 171 5.18 -2.19 0.12
N GLY A 172 5.07 -2.10 1.45
CA GLY A 172 6.03 -1.42 2.31
C GLY A 172 7.43 -2.07 2.33
N LEU A 173 7.51 -3.39 2.26
CA LEU A 173 8.79 -4.11 2.17
C LEU A 173 9.41 -4.03 0.77
N CYS A 174 8.60 -4.03 -0.29
CA CYS A 174 9.07 -3.69 -1.63
C CYS A 174 9.61 -2.24 -1.67
N ALA A 175 8.92 -1.30 -1.03
CA ALA A 175 9.35 0.08 -0.88
C ALA A 175 10.70 0.20 -0.14
N LEU A 176 10.88 -0.56 0.93
CA LEU A 176 12.15 -0.65 1.67
C LEU A 176 13.30 -1.13 0.78
N ALA A 177 13.11 -2.22 0.06
CA ALA A 177 14.11 -2.75 -0.86
C ALA A 177 14.43 -1.76 -1.98
N GLY A 178 13.40 -1.17 -2.61
CA GLY A 178 13.55 -0.18 -3.67
C GLY A 178 14.29 1.07 -3.22
N ALA A 179 13.85 1.68 -2.11
CA ALA A 179 14.48 2.88 -1.55
C ALA A 179 15.96 2.65 -1.17
N LYS A 180 16.27 1.49 -0.60
CA LYS A 180 17.66 1.08 -0.29
C LYS A 180 18.50 0.95 -1.56
N MET A 181 17.95 0.34 -2.62
CA MET A 181 18.68 0.07 -3.85
C MET A 181 18.88 1.30 -4.73
N VAL A 182 17.91 2.23 -4.77
CA VAL A 182 18.03 3.50 -5.53
C VAL A 182 18.91 4.52 -4.81
N GLY A 183 18.96 4.46 -3.48
CA GLY A 183 19.71 5.39 -2.63
C GLY A 183 18.95 6.68 -2.30
N PRO A 184 19.50 7.52 -1.40
CA PRO A 184 18.86 8.75 -0.96
C PRO A 184 18.86 9.84 -2.05
N ARG A 185 17.90 10.76 -1.98
CA ARG A 185 17.86 11.97 -2.82
C ARG A 185 19.10 12.83 -2.58
N ILE A 186 19.50 13.58 -3.61
CA ILE A 186 20.60 14.55 -3.51
C ILE A 186 20.24 15.56 -2.40
N GLY A 187 21.20 15.79 -1.50
CA GLY A 187 21.04 16.70 -0.37
C GLY A 187 20.26 16.15 0.83
N LYS A 188 19.83 14.89 0.80
CA LYS A 188 19.09 14.27 1.92
C LYS A 188 19.94 14.09 3.19
N TYR A 189 21.22 13.88 3.04
CA TYR A 189 22.16 13.74 4.16
C TYR A 189 23.33 14.67 4.04
N THR A 190 23.78 15.24 5.17
CA THR A 190 25.02 16.01 5.24
C THR A 190 26.24 15.11 5.03
N LYS A 191 27.44 15.70 4.92
CA LYS A 191 28.70 14.92 4.83
C LYS A 191 28.92 14.04 6.06
N GLU A 192 28.46 14.47 7.22
CA GLU A 192 28.52 13.76 8.49
C GLU A 192 27.41 12.67 8.61
N GLY A 193 26.49 12.64 7.63
CA GLY A 193 25.40 11.68 7.57
C GLY A 193 24.16 12.05 8.40
N ASN A 194 24.02 13.33 8.77
CA ASN A 194 22.81 13.79 9.43
C ASN A 194 21.70 14.03 8.39
N PRO A 195 20.44 13.64 8.69
CA PRO A 195 19.34 13.86 7.78
C PRO A 195 19.00 15.34 7.64
N VAL A 196 18.70 15.74 6.41
CA VAL A 196 18.21 17.08 6.05
C VAL A 196 16.75 16.94 5.62
N ALA A 197 15.89 17.79 6.14
CA ALA A 197 14.48 17.82 5.73
C ALA A 197 14.37 18.30 4.27
N ILE A 198 13.62 17.54 3.47
CA ILE A 198 13.21 17.95 2.12
C ILE A 198 11.67 18.03 2.16
N PRO A 199 11.11 19.23 2.43
CA PRO A 199 9.67 19.38 2.60
C PRO A 199 8.92 19.16 1.28
N GLY A 200 7.69 18.67 1.40
CA GLY A 200 6.74 18.64 0.30
C GLY A 200 6.31 20.05 -0.09
N HIS A 201 5.93 20.22 -1.36
CA HIS A 201 5.59 21.53 -1.87
C HIS A 201 4.15 21.97 -1.61
N ASN A 202 3.24 21.02 -1.30
CA ASN A 202 1.80 21.31 -1.19
C ASN A 202 1.12 20.44 -0.12
N LEU A 203 1.22 20.86 1.14
CA LEU A 203 0.57 20.15 2.24
C LEU A 203 -0.95 20.05 2.11
N PRO A 204 -1.70 21.10 1.62
CA PRO A 204 -3.13 20.94 1.36
C PRO A 204 -3.47 19.82 0.37
N LEU A 205 -2.66 19.63 -0.68
CA LEU A 205 -2.85 18.53 -1.62
C LEU A 205 -2.59 17.19 -0.97
N GLY A 206 -1.53 17.08 -0.15
CA GLY A 206 -1.25 15.87 0.65
C GLY A 206 -2.39 15.56 1.61
N ALA A 207 -2.93 16.57 2.30
CA ALA A 207 -4.08 16.39 3.19
C ALA A 207 -5.34 15.92 2.44
N LEU A 208 -5.64 16.51 1.28
CA LEU A 208 -6.74 16.05 0.42
C LEU A 208 -6.57 14.56 0.07
N GLY A 209 -5.36 14.14 -0.28
CA GLY A 209 -5.05 12.74 -0.56
C GLY A 209 -5.35 11.84 0.63
N VAL A 210 -4.98 12.25 1.85
CA VAL A 210 -5.28 11.47 3.08
C VAL A 210 -6.78 11.37 3.33
N PHE A 211 -7.56 12.45 3.15
CA PHE A 211 -9.02 12.40 3.27
C PHE A 211 -9.65 11.45 2.24
N ILE A 212 -9.18 11.48 1.00
CA ILE A 212 -9.63 10.54 -0.04
C ILE A 212 -9.31 9.10 0.37
N LEU A 213 -8.08 8.83 0.83
CA LEU A 213 -7.68 7.50 1.28
C LEU A 213 -8.50 7.01 2.47
N TRP A 214 -8.74 7.85 3.48
CA TRP A 214 -9.57 7.48 4.63
C TRP A 214 -11.00 7.15 4.21
N PHE A 215 -11.63 8.01 3.40
CA PHE A 215 -12.98 7.75 2.87
C PHE A 215 -13.03 6.44 2.07
N CYS A 216 -12.08 6.23 1.18
CA CYS A 216 -12.01 5.03 0.36
C CYS A 216 -11.67 3.76 1.16
N TRP A 217 -11.08 3.90 2.36
CA TRP A 217 -10.77 2.78 3.23
C TRP A 217 -12.01 2.06 3.77
N PHE A 218 -13.14 2.74 3.83
CA PHE A 218 -14.41 2.06 4.06
C PHE A 218 -14.74 1.06 2.94
N GLY A 219 -14.42 1.38 1.70
CA GLY A 219 -14.51 0.43 0.59
C GLY A 219 -13.46 -0.67 0.67
N PHE A 220 -12.26 -0.33 1.14
CA PHE A 220 -11.17 -1.28 1.31
C PHE A 220 -11.52 -2.35 2.37
N ASN A 221 -11.86 -1.93 3.58
CA ASN A 221 -12.17 -2.83 4.68
C ASN A 221 -13.58 -3.41 4.60
N CYS A 222 -14.64 -2.60 4.58
CA CYS A 222 -16.00 -3.13 4.50
C CYS A 222 -16.28 -3.86 3.18
N GLY A 223 -15.66 -3.44 2.07
CA GLY A 223 -15.76 -4.13 0.78
C GLY A 223 -15.17 -5.54 0.79
N SER A 224 -14.20 -5.81 1.68
CA SER A 224 -13.54 -7.11 1.79
C SER A 224 -14.44 -8.23 2.32
N THR A 225 -15.63 -7.91 2.85
CA THR A 225 -16.67 -8.91 3.09
C THR A 225 -17.10 -9.60 1.80
N THR A 226 -16.94 -8.94 0.63
CA THR A 226 -17.45 -9.37 -0.67
C THR A 226 -18.94 -9.74 -0.67
N ALA A 227 -19.66 -9.28 0.35
CA ALA A 227 -21.07 -9.53 0.60
C ALA A 227 -21.71 -8.41 1.42
N ALA A 228 -23.01 -8.16 1.21
CA ALA A 228 -23.81 -7.29 2.05
C ALA A 228 -24.20 -8.03 3.33
N THR A 229 -23.43 -7.83 4.40
CA THR A 229 -23.55 -8.51 5.70
C THR A 229 -23.90 -7.53 6.82
N TYR A 230 -24.42 -8.04 7.94
CA TYR A 230 -24.83 -7.21 9.07
C TYR A 230 -23.67 -6.53 9.80
N ASN A 231 -22.45 -7.10 9.75
CA ASN A 231 -21.26 -6.58 10.42
C ASN A 231 -20.54 -5.45 9.66
N LEU A 232 -21.09 -4.98 8.54
CA LEU A 232 -20.49 -3.86 7.78
C LEU A 232 -20.35 -2.58 8.64
N GLY A 233 -21.32 -2.35 9.53
CA GLY A 233 -21.28 -1.20 10.45
C GLY A 233 -20.15 -1.32 11.47
N ASP A 234 -19.90 -2.51 11.99
CA ASP A 234 -18.84 -2.77 12.98
C ASP A 234 -17.46 -2.62 12.32
N ILE A 235 -17.27 -3.18 11.13
CA ILE A 235 -16.02 -3.04 10.34
C ILE A 235 -15.75 -1.56 10.02
N ALA A 236 -16.78 -0.79 9.65
CA ALA A 236 -16.64 0.64 9.40
C ALA A 236 -16.25 1.40 10.69
N MET A 237 -16.85 1.04 11.84
CA MET A 237 -16.57 1.69 13.11
C MET A 237 -15.14 1.39 13.59
N THR A 238 -14.71 0.13 13.60
CA THR A 238 -13.34 -0.25 13.99
C THR A 238 -12.29 0.41 13.09
N THR A 239 -12.54 0.46 11.77
CA THR A 239 -11.69 1.16 10.78
C THR A 239 -11.56 2.65 11.13
N ASN A 240 -12.69 3.32 11.36
CA ASN A 240 -12.70 4.76 11.66
C ASN A 240 -12.05 5.09 13.02
N LEU A 241 -12.33 4.30 14.04
CA LEU A 241 -11.80 4.51 15.39
C LEU A 241 -10.28 4.34 15.45
N ALA A 242 -9.74 3.33 14.77
CA ALA A 242 -8.29 3.14 14.67
C ALA A 242 -7.59 4.31 13.97
N ALA A 243 -8.14 4.78 12.85
CA ALA A 243 -7.61 5.93 12.14
C ALA A 243 -7.64 7.20 12.99
N ALA A 244 -8.77 7.48 13.65
CA ALA A 244 -8.94 8.65 14.52
C ALA A 244 -7.97 8.63 15.71
N ALA A 245 -7.84 7.48 16.39
CA ALA A 245 -6.93 7.30 17.50
C ALA A 245 -5.46 7.48 17.08
N ALA A 246 -5.06 6.88 15.96
CA ALA A 246 -3.71 7.02 15.43
C ALA A 246 -3.39 8.48 15.06
N THR A 247 -4.30 9.17 14.39
CA THR A 247 -4.16 10.59 14.05
C THR A 247 -3.93 11.45 15.28
N LEU A 248 -4.79 11.29 16.29
CA LEU A 248 -4.72 12.05 17.53
C LEU A 248 -3.41 11.78 18.30
N VAL A 249 -3.05 10.50 18.43
CA VAL A 249 -1.82 10.11 19.12
C VAL A 249 -0.58 10.60 18.40
N THR A 250 -0.53 10.49 17.07
CA THR A 250 0.59 11.01 16.27
C THR A 250 0.73 12.54 16.44
N LEU A 251 -0.37 13.28 16.43
CA LEU A 251 -0.39 14.71 16.71
C LEU A 251 0.21 15.00 18.09
N ILE A 252 -0.21 14.30 19.12
CA ILE A 252 0.28 14.48 20.51
C ILE A 252 1.78 14.12 20.60
N VAL A 253 2.20 12.99 20.06
CA VAL A 253 3.60 12.53 20.07
C VAL A 253 4.51 13.54 19.39
N THR A 254 4.12 14.02 18.20
CA THR A 254 4.92 15.02 17.47
C THR A 254 4.94 16.36 18.21
N TRP A 255 3.84 16.77 18.81
CA TRP A 255 3.78 18.00 19.59
C TRP A 255 4.72 17.97 20.82
N VAL A 256 4.66 16.90 21.59
CA VAL A 256 5.56 16.71 22.74
C VAL A 256 7.02 16.63 22.31
N ARG A 257 7.29 15.93 21.21
CA ARG A 257 8.66 15.64 20.76
C ARG A 257 9.32 16.81 20.04
N TYR A 258 8.57 17.57 19.24
CA TYR A 258 9.10 18.63 18.38
C TYR A 258 8.70 20.04 18.85
N GLY A 259 7.91 20.15 19.92
CA GLY A 259 7.39 21.42 20.45
C GLY A 259 6.23 22.01 19.64
N LYS A 260 5.90 21.44 18.50
CA LYS A 260 4.76 21.77 17.63
C LYS A 260 4.25 20.50 16.96
N PRO A 261 2.92 20.39 16.73
CA PRO A 261 2.39 19.24 15.97
C PRO A 261 2.85 19.31 14.53
N ASP A 262 3.35 18.19 14.01
CA ASP A 262 3.78 18.05 12.61
C ASP A 262 2.59 17.66 11.73
N ILE A 263 2.30 18.45 10.70
CA ILE A 263 1.14 18.22 9.81
C ILE A 263 1.32 16.96 8.99
N SER A 264 2.46 16.79 8.34
CA SER A 264 2.70 15.64 7.46
C SER A 264 2.75 14.33 8.23
N MET A 265 3.38 14.34 9.40
CA MET A 265 3.42 13.18 10.28
C MET A 265 2.02 12.83 10.83
N THR A 266 1.23 13.84 11.20
CA THR A 266 -0.15 13.62 11.67
C THR A 266 -1.02 13.00 10.57
N MET A 267 -0.85 13.42 9.32
CA MET A 267 -1.50 12.80 8.16
C MET A 267 -1.05 11.34 7.96
N ASN A 268 0.24 11.06 8.09
CA ASN A 268 0.75 9.68 8.07
C ASN A 268 0.24 8.85 9.25
N GLY A 269 -0.06 9.48 10.40
CA GLY A 269 -0.71 8.84 11.53
C GLY A 269 -2.09 8.27 11.19
N ALA A 270 -2.90 9.02 10.44
CA ALA A 270 -4.19 8.52 9.96
C ALA A 270 -4.03 7.26 9.10
N LEU A 271 -3.11 7.30 8.14
CA LEU A 271 -2.82 6.15 7.28
C LEU A 271 -2.26 4.97 8.08
N ALA A 272 -1.39 5.21 9.06
CA ALA A 272 -0.84 4.17 9.92
C ALA A 272 -1.91 3.42 10.72
N GLY A 273 -2.91 4.15 11.26
CA GLY A 273 -4.06 3.56 11.94
C GLY A 273 -4.93 2.71 11.00
N LEU A 274 -5.21 3.23 9.81
CA LEU A 274 -5.96 2.52 8.76
C LEU A 274 -5.24 1.23 8.35
N VAL A 275 -3.94 1.29 8.10
CA VAL A 275 -3.12 0.12 7.75
C VAL A 275 -3.10 -0.92 8.88
N ALA A 276 -2.90 -0.48 10.12
CA ALA A 276 -2.78 -1.40 11.26
C ALA A 276 -4.09 -2.15 11.57
N ILE A 277 -5.25 -1.52 11.35
CA ILE A 277 -6.55 -2.16 11.64
C ILE A 277 -7.01 -3.11 10.52
N THR A 278 -6.46 -2.97 9.32
CA THR A 278 -6.96 -3.62 8.09
C THR A 278 -6.99 -5.15 8.17
N ALA A 279 -6.07 -5.80 8.92
CA ALA A 279 -6.08 -7.26 9.08
C ALA A 279 -7.13 -7.77 10.07
N SER A 280 -7.56 -6.95 11.03
CA SER A 280 -8.37 -7.37 12.17
C SER A 280 -9.69 -6.62 12.33
N CYS A 281 -10.02 -5.71 11.41
CA CYS A 281 -11.19 -4.85 11.54
C CYS A 281 -12.53 -5.59 11.67
N ASP A 282 -12.59 -6.86 11.26
CA ASP A 282 -13.75 -7.76 11.33
C ASP A 282 -13.80 -8.64 12.59
N VAL A 283 -12.69 -8.73 13.35
CA VAL A 283 -12.52 -9.66 14.48
C VAL A 283 -12.08 -9.00 15.78
N VAL A 284 -12.06 -7.67 15.85
CA VAL A 284 -11.76 -6.89 17.05
C VAL A 284 -12.93 -5.99 17.41
N ASN A 285 -13.04 -5.63 18.71
CA ASN A 285 -14.02 -4.66 19.17
C ASN A 285 -13.51 -3.21 19.05
N ASP A 286 -14.41 -2.23 19.30
CA ASP A 286 -14.12 -0.80 19.16
C ASP A 286 -12.95 -0.31 20.06
N TYR A 287 -12.83 -0.81 21.28
CA TYR A 287 -11.77 -0.40 22.20
C TYR A 287 -10.41 -0.97 21.79
N GLU A 288 -10.40 -2.19 21.28
CA GLU A 288 -9.20 -2.82 20.71
C GLU A 288 -8.75 -2.07 19.44
N ALA A 289 -9.70 -1.66 18.60
CA ALA A 289 -9.41 -0.84 17.43
C ALA A 289 -8.80 0.52 17.80
N ILE A 290 -9.33 1.20 18.83
CA ILE A 290 -8.75 2.43 19.39
C ILE A 290 -7.31 2.17 19.87
N PHE A 291 -7.07 1.07 20.58
CA PHE A 291 -5.75 0.72 21.10
C PHE A 291 -4.76 0.43 19.99
N ILE A 292 -5.15 -0.38 18.98
CA ILE A 292 -4.34 -0.70 17.80
C ILE A 292 -3.95 0.59 17.07
N GLY A 293 -4.93 1.47 16.84
CA GLY A 293 -4.69 2.78 16.21
C GLY A 293 -3.75 3.66 17.04
N ALA A 294 -3.97 3.76 18.34
CA ALA A 294 -3.12 4.56 19.22
C ALA A 294 -1.66 4.09 19.19
N VAL A 295 -1.42 2.78 19.25
CA VAL A 295 -0.07 2.22 19.14
C VAL A 295 0.54 2.47 17.76
N ALA A 296 -0.22 2.30 16.69
CA ALA A 296 0.23 2.61 15.33
C ALA A 296 0.64 4.08 15.20
N GLY A 297 -0.10 5.00 15.82
CA GLY A 297 0.20 6.43 15.86
C GLY A 297 1.52 6.77 16.58
N VAL A 298 1.88 6.02 17.61
CA VAL A 298 3.21 6.12 18.26
C VAL A 298 4.29 5.53 17.35
N VAL A 299 4.05 4.30 16.89
CA VAL A 299 5.04 3.51 16.13
C VAL A 299 5.45 4.19 14.84
N VAL A 300 4.51 4.80 14.10
CA VAL A 300 4.84 5.45 12.82
C VAL A 300 5.84 6.60 12.99
N VAL A 301 5.74 7.40 14.06
CA VAL A 301 6.67 8.51 14.33
C VAL A 301 8.09 7.97 14.55
N PHE A 302 8.22 6.97 15.41
CA PHE A 302 9.53 6.38 15.70
C PHE A 302 10.09 5.57 14.53
N ALA A 303 9.24 4.92 13.74
CA ALA A 303 9.66 4.19 12.54
C ALA A 303 10.23 5.15 11.47
N VAL A 304 9.55 6.27 11.20
CA VAL A 304 10.07 7.30 10.27
C VAL A 304 11.43 7.81 10.73
N GLU A 305 11.56 8.16 12.01
CA GLU A 305 12.85 8.60 12.55
C GLU A 305 13.93 7.52 12.49
N PHE A 306 13.57 6.26 12.76
CA PHE A 306 14.50 5.14 12.70
C PHE A 306 15.05 4.93 11.29
N PHE A 307 14.18 4.89 10.28
CA PHE A 307 14.64 4.73 8.90
C PHE A 307 15.46 5.93 8.42
N ASP A 308 15.05 7.14 8.77
CA ASP A 308 15.74 8.35 8.37
C ASP A 308 17.09 8.55 9.09
N LYS A 309 17.11 8.42 10.43
CA LYS A 309 18.28 8.77 11.24
C LYS A 309 19.26 7.61 11.45
N VAL A 310 18.75 6.38 11.60
CA VAL A 310 19.55 5.20 11.99
C VAL A 310 19.90 4.36 10.76
N VAL A 311 18.88 3.92 10.01
CA VAL A 311 19.08 3.06 8.82
C VAL A 311 19.55 3.85 7.62
N LYS A 312 19.29 5.17 7.60
CA LYS A 312 19.62 6.11 6.52
C LYS A 312 19.03 5.69 5.18
N ILE A 313 17.74 5.39 5.20
CA ILE A 313 16.93 5.14 4.02
C ILE A 313 16.00 6.35 3.82
N ASP A 314 16.13 7.00 2.67
CA ASP A 314 15.31 8.14 2.29
C ASP A 314 13.97 7.67 1.75
N ASP A 315 12.91 7.87 2.53
CA ASP A 315 11.53 7.60 2.19
C ASP A 315 10.75 8.92 2.18
N PRO A 316 10.52 9.51 1.00
CA PRO A 316 9.94 10.85 0.88
C PRO A 316 8.58 11.05 1.53
N VAL A 317 7.74 10.00 1.55
CA VAL A 317 6.34 10.08 2.02
C VAL A 317 6.06 9.22 3.24
N GLY A 318 7.04 8.45 3.72
CA GLY A 318 6.87 7.57 4.88
C GLY A 318 6.21 6.23 4.57
N ALA A 319 6.22 5.79 3.31
CA ALA A 319 5.55 4.56 2.87
C ALA A 319 6.05 3.30 3.59
N ILE A 320 7.36 3.21 3.86
CA ILE A 320 7.95 2.07 4.59
C ILE A 320 7.39 2.00 6.01
N SER A 321 7.34 3.12 6.71
CA SER A 321 6.87 3.20 8.10
C SER A 321 5.36 2.99 8.20
N VAL A 322 4.59 3.63 7.33
CA VAL A 322 3.12 3.52 7.30
C VAL A 322 2.70 2.11 6.89
N HIS A 323 3.18 1.61 5.75
CA HIS A 323 2.68 0.36 5.19
C HIS A 323 3.47 -0.86 5.64
N GLY A 324 4.81 -0.79 5.66
CA GLY A 324 5.65 -1.92 6.07
C GLY A 324 5.59 -2.18 7.57
N VAL A 325 5.86 -1.16 8.38
CA VAL A 325 5.93 -1.32 9.85
C VAL A 325 4.54 -1.44 10.46
N CYS A 326 3.61 -0.52 10.12
CA CYS A 326 2.26 -0.58 10.71
C CYS A 326 1.42 -1.74 10.13
N GLY A 327 1.71 -2.20 8.89
CA GLY A 327 1.13 -3.44 8.35
C GLY A 327 1.59 -4.68 9.14
N ALA A 328 2.89 -4.78 9.43
CA ALA A 328 3.43 -5.83 10.29
C ALA A 328 2.83 -5.78 11.71
N LEU A 329 2.71 -4.57 12.28
CA LEU A 329 2.08 -4.36 13.59
C LEU A 329 0.64 -4.86 13.61
N GLY A 330 -0.17 -4.48 12.60
CA GLY A 330 -1.55 -4.92 12.47
C GLY A 330 -1.67 -6.43 12.36
N THR A 331 -0.82 -7.06 11.55
CA THR A 331 -0.75 -8.52 11.42
C THR A 331 -0.53 -9.21 12.77
N LEU A 332 0.43 -8.72 13.57
CA LEU A 332 0.73 -9.30 14.88
C LEU A 332 -0.38 -9.04 15.89
N PHE A 333 -0.98 -7.85 15.86
CA PHE A 333 -2.08 -7.50 16.74
C PHE A 333 -3.37 -8.27 16.43
N THR A 334 -3.58 -8.69 15.20
CA THR A 334 -4.64 -9.65 14.86
C THR A 334 -4.52 -10.93 15.67
N GLY A 335 -3.31 -11.44 15.88
CA GLY A 335 -3.08 -12.64 16.69
C GLY A 335 -3.21 -12.43 18.20
N ILE A 336 -3.20 -11.18 18.67
CA ILE A 336 -3.31 -10.83 20.10
C ILE A 336 -4.77 -10.50 20.46
N PHE A 337 -5.46 -9.73 19.62
CA PHE A 337 -6.78 -9.18 19.90
C PHE A 337 -7.89 -9.81 19.09
N GLY A 338 -7.59 -10.37 17.90
CA GLY A 338 -8.60 -10.90 16.98
C GLY A 338 -9.29 -12.15 17.56
N GLU A 339 -10.62 -12.12 17.62
CA GLU A 339 -11.41 -13.25 18.05
C GLU A 339 -11.16 -14.48 17.14
N GLY A 340 -10.83 -15.61 17.73
CA GLY A 340 -10.51 -16.82 16.98
C GLY A 340 -9.14 -16.85 16.31
N CYS A 341 -8.35 -15.79 16.41
CA CYS A 341 -7.01 -15.70 15.83
C CYS A 341 -5.92 -16.23 16.78
N ASN A 342 -4.80 -16.67 16.21
CA ASN A 342 -3.68 -17.21 16.98
C ASN A 342 -2.39 -16.43 16.70
N PHE A 343 -1.72 -15.95 17.75
CA PHE A 343 -0.48 -15.17 17.63
C PHE A 343 0.65 -15.91 16.90
N ILE A 344 0.82 -17.21 17.17
CA ILE A 344 1.90 -17.99 16.53
C ILE A 344 1.63 -18.13 15.04
N THR A 345 0.39 -18.36 14.65
CA THR A 345 0.00 -18.41 13.23
C THR A 345 0.25 -17.07 12.53
N GLN A 346 -0.10 -15.95 13.18
CA GLN A 346 0.15 -14.61 12.65
C GLN A 346 1.66 -14.32 12.55
N LEU A 347 2.44 -14.75 13.53
CA LEU A 347 3.90 -14.62 13.51
C LEU A 347 4.53 -15.43 12.36
N ILE A 348 4.06 -16.66 12.15
CA ILE A 348 4.53 -17.51 11.02
C ILE A 348 4.22 -16.82 9.69
N GLY A 349 3.00 -16.34 9.50
CA GLY A 349 2.61 -15.64 8.27
C GLY A 349 3.39 -14.35 8.06
N PHE A 350 3.54 -13.54 9.11
CA PHE A 350 4.38 -12.34 9.08
C PHE A 350 5.79 -12.64 8.60
N VAL A 351 6.48 -13.61 9.23
CA VAL A 351 7.87 -13.95 8.88
C VAL A 351 7.96 -14.50 7.46
N ALA A 352 7.05 -15.39 7.08
CA ALA A 352 7.07 -16.01 5.76
C ALA A 352 6.84 -15.00 4.63
N VAL A 353 5.82 -14.14 4.76
CA VAL A 353 5.51 -13.11 3.77
C VAL A 353 6.62 -12.07 3.72
N ALA A 354 7.16 -11.65 4.87
CA ALA A 354 8.26 -10.70 4.92
C ALA A 354 9.53 -11.26 4.24
N ALA A 355 9.91 -12.48 4.55
CA ALA A 355 11.09 -13.13 3.95
C ALA A 355 10.94 -13.27 2.43
N TYR A 356 9.80 -13.80 1.97
CA TYR A 356 9.51 -13.94 0.55
C TYR A 356 9.56 -12.59 -0.17
N THR A 357 8.84 -11.60 0.34
CA THR A 357 8.77 -10.27 -0.27
C THR A 357 10.12 -9.59 -0.34
N LEU A 358 10.89 -9.58 0.76
CA LEU A 358 12.21 -8.94 0.78
C LEU A 358 13.18 -9.62 -0.18
N VAL A 359 13.23 -10.95 -0.20
CA VAL A 359 14.14 -11.69 -1.10
C VAL A 359 13.82 -11.35 -2.56
N LEU A 360 12.56 -11.45 -2.97
CA LEU A 360 12.19 -11.19 -4.36
C LEU A 360 12.33 -9.70 -4.73
N ALA A 361 11.96 -8.79 -3.83
CA ALA A 361 12.11 -7.36 -4.06
C ALA A 361 13.58 -6.97 -4.23
N PHE A 362 14.49 -7.45 -3.36
CA PHE A 362 15.92 -7.19 -3.54
C PHE A 362 16.48 -7.78 -4.82
N ILE A 363 16.09 -9.00 -5.22
CA ILE A 363 16.48 -9.59 -6.50
C ILE A 363 15.98 -8.72 -7.66
N LEU A 364 14.70 -8.33 -7.65
CA LEU A 364 14.09 -7.50 -8.69
C LEU A 364 14.84 -6.17 -8.84
N PHE A 365 15.00 -5.42 -7.76
CA PHE A 365 15.67 -4.13 -7.81
C PHE A 365 17.17 -4.23 -8.11
N PHE A 366 17.83 -5.33 -7.71
CA PHE A 366 19.21 -5.59 -8.09
C PHE A 366 19.34 -5.82 -9.61
N ILE A 367 18.46 -6.64 -10.19
CA ILE A 367 18.44 -6.89 -11.65
C ILE A 367 18.22 -5.56 -12.38
N LEU A 368 17.20 -4.78 -12.00
CA LEU A 368 16.92 -3.48 -12.60
C LEU A 368 18.10 -2.53 -12.52
N LYS A 369 18.74 -2.46 -11.34
CA LYS A 369 19.92 -1.61 -11.11
C LYS A 369 21.09 -1.99 -12.00
N LYS A 370 21.27 -3.28 -12.27
CA LYS A 370 22.40 -3.80 -13.08
C LYS A 370 22.15 -3.80 -14.58
N THR A 371 20.90 -3.76 -15.02
CA THR A 371 20.51 -3.82 -16.44
C THR A 371 20.20 -2.43 -16.99
N ILE A 372 19.03 -1.90 -16.69
CA ILE A 372 18.54 -0.61 -17.21
C ILE A 372 18.86 0.59 -16.30
N GLY A 373 19.28 0.32 -15.07
CA GLY A 373 19.55 1.33 -14.05
C GLY A 373 18.28 1.77 -13.32
N LEU A 374 18.35 1.96 -12.00
CA LEU A 374 17.22 2.39 -11.18
C LEU A 374 17.09 3.91 -11.10
N ARG A 375 18.22 4.59 -10.97
CA ARG A 375 18.27 6.03 -10.68
C ARG A 375 18.51 6.83 -11.95
N VAL A 376 17.87 7.98 -12.03
CA VAL A 376 18.14 9.02 -13.02
C VAL A 376 19.53 9.63 -12.80
N THR A 377 20.04 10.40 -13.77
CA THR A 377 21.29 11.13 -13.61
C THR A 377 21.16 12.26 -12.58
N GLU A 378 22.28 12.72 -12.04
CA GLU A 378 22.30 13.84 -11.09
C GLU A 378 21.63 15.11 -11.67
N LYS A 379 21.89 15.40 -12.95
CA LYS A 379 21.28 16.54 -13.66
C LYS A 379 19.76 16.42 -13.70
N GLU A 380 19.23 15.25 -14.12
CA GLU A 380 17.80 15.00 -14.19
C GLU A 380 17.12 15.11 -12.82
N GLU A 381 17.77 14.62 -11.75
CA GLU A 381 17.24 14.73 -10.38
C GLU A 381 17.24 16.19 -9.88
N VAL A 382 18.27 16.98 -10.23
CA VAL A 382 18.35 18.41 -9.86
C VAL A 382 17.34 19.24 -10.63
N ASP A 383 17.22 19.04 -11.93
CA ASP A 383 16.30 19.78 -12.80
C ASP A 383 14.82 19.40 -12.55
N GLY A 384 14.54 18.13 -12.26
CA GLY A 384 13.20 17.57 -12.04
C GLY A 384 12.75 16.62 -13.14
N LEU A 385 12.03 15.55 -12.72
CA LEU A 385 11.66 14.46 -13.60
C LEU A 385 10.53 14.82 -14.58
N ASP A 386 9.72 15.83 -14.29
CA ASP A 386 8.65 16.27 -15.18
C ASP A 386 9.18 16.64 -16.57
N MET A 387 10.26 17.43 -16.59
CA MET A 387 10.88 17.86 -17.84
C MET A 387 11.66 16.74 -18.55
N HIS A 388 12.42 15.95 -17.78
CA HIS A 388 13.32 14.95 -18.38
C HIS A 388 12.62 13.66 -18.80
N GLU A 389 11.63 13.20 -18.03
CA GLU A 389 10.93 11.94 -18.31
C GLU A 389 9.65 12.17 -19.14
N HIS A 390 9.04 13.38 -19.10
CA HIS A 390 7.75 13.65 -19.73
C HIS A 390 7.71 14.88 -20.65
N GLY A 391 8.76 15.70 -20.67
CA GLY A 391 8.86 16.85 -21.55
C GLY A 391 7.91 18.00 -21.23
N CYS A 392 7.34 18.05 -20.03
CA CYS A 392 6.39 19.07 -19.62
C CYS A 392 6.56 19.42 -18.14
N SER A 393 6.05 20.56 -17.72
CA SER A 393 5.95 20.96 -16.31
C SER A 393 4.50 20.80 -15.84
N ALA A 394 4.29 20.19 -14.68
CA ALA A 394 2.95 20.11 -14.10
C ALA A 394 2.38 21.49 -13.70
N TYR A 395 3.26 22.47 -13.46
CA TYR A 395 2.91 23.84 -13.06
C TYR A 395 3.48 24.86 -14.03
N ALA A 396 2.96 24.89 -15.27
CA ALA A 396 3.52 25.65 -16.39
C ALA A 396 3.68 27.17 -16.15
N ASN A 397 2.83 27.77 -15.31
CA ASN A 397 2.83 29.21 -15.04
C ASN A 397 3.37 29.59 -13.65
N PHE A 398 3.92 28.65 -12.89
CA PHE A 398 4.53 28.89 -11.58
C PHE A 398 6.04 28.98 -11.69
N HIS A 399 6.62 30.01 -11.07
CA HIS A 399 8.08 30.12 -10.92
C HIS A 399 8.49 29.43 -9.60
N PHE A 400 9.32 28.42 -9.69
CA PHE A 400 9.94 27.84 -8.50
C PHE A 400 11.14 28.73 -8.09
N HIS A 401 11.10 29.27 -6.88
CA HIS A 401 12.30 29.84 -6.29
C HIS A 401 13.20 28.64 -5.86
N ASN A 402 14.35 28.52 -6.52
CA ASN A 402 15.41 27.65 -6.03
C ASN A 402 15.96 28.30 -4.76
N ASP A 403 15.53 27.90 -3.60
CA ASP A 403 16.22 28.21 -2.36
C ASP A 403 17.61 27.59 -2.46
N LYS A 404 18.63 28.49 -2.48
CA LYS A 404 20.05 28.15 -2.58
C LYS A 404 20.54 27.45 -1.34
#